data_98b6c5c0d8c648e1116f1048744d924b
#
_entry.id   98b6c5c0d8c648e1116f1048744d924b
#
_cell.length_a   1.000
_cell.length_b   1.000
_cell.length_c   1.000
_cell.angle_alpha   90.00
_cell.angle_beta   90.00
_cell.angle_gamma   90.00
#
_symmetry.space_group_name_H-M   'P 1'
#
loop_
_entity.id
_entity.type
_entity.pdbx_description
1 polymer ?
#
loop_
_entity_poly.entity_id
_entity_poly.type
_entity_poly.pdbx_seq_one_letter_code
_entity_poly.pdbx_strand_id
1 'polypeptide(L)'
;SHIFNKTRIAPTPSGFIHLGNVLSFAVTAALAGQTNAKILLRIDDLDRERVQEKYVQDIFDTLDFMELPWHEGPRDVNEYKISYSQTHRMAMYREALQQLAAEGDVFACDCSRSTLNAAGQNYQDACLHKGLPLDATGVNWRLRNVPANALTVNTLTNGVAKIDLPGNMRHFVVRKKDGFPAYQLTSLLDDIYFGTNLVVRGDDLWPSTLAQLYLATILNHTGFLETTFHHRRL
;
A
#
# COMPACT_ATOMS: atom_id res chain seq x y z
N SER A 1 5.58 18.13 19.67
CA SER A 1 5.61 18.27 18.20
C SER A 1 5.98 16.92 17.60
N HIS A 2 5.14 16.37 16.72
CA HIS A 2 5.50 15.18 15.96
C HIS A 2 6.70 15.50 15.06
N ILE A 3 7.75 14.70 15.18
CA ILE A 3 8.92 14.79 14.29
C ILE A 3 8.65 13.85 13.13
N PHE A 4 8.54 14.40 11.92
CA PHE A 4 8.46 13.60 10.71
C PHE A 4 9.87 13.35 10.17
N ASN A 5 10.27 12.08 10.15
CA ASN A 5 11.61 11.71 9.70
C ASN A 5 11.64 11.43 8.20
N LYS A 6 10.59 10.81 7.69
CA LYS A 6 10.54 10.34 6.30
C LYS A 6 9.12 10.29 5.74
N THR A 7 8.99 10.75 4.53
CA THR A 7 7.84 10.52 3.63
C THR A 7 8.30 9.77 2.38
N ARG A 8 7.38 9.46 1.47
CA ARG A 8 7.71 8.78 0.22
C ARG A 8 6.87 9.26 -0.95
N ILE A 9 7.47 9.21 -2.12
CA ILE A 9 6.84 9.25 -3.44
C ILE A 9 6.82 7.80 -3.92
N ALA A 10 5.64 7.20 -4.12
CA ALA A 10 5.47 5.77 -4.33
C ALA A 10 4.61 5.45 -5.57
N PRO A 11 5.07 5.81 -6.79
CA PRO A 11 4.34 5.54 -8.00
C PRO A 11 4.37 4.07 -8.40
N THR A 12 3.32 3.63 -9.11
CA THR A 12 3.24 2.33 -9.78
C THR A 12 3.54 2.52 -11.27
N PRO A 13 4.56 1.85 -11.84
CA PRO A 13 4.99 2.03 -13.23
C PRO A 13 4.11 1.21 -14.20
N SER A 14 2.80 1.38 -14.15
CA SER A 14 1.80 0.69 -14.99
C SER A 14 1.22 1.56 -16.10
N GLY A 15 1.71 2.77 -16.25
CA GLY A 15 1.36 3.79 -17.22
C GLY A 15 2.25 5.01 -17.08
N PHE A 16 2.14 5.96 -18.02
CA PHE A 16 2.83 7.24 -17.91
C PHE A 16 2.29 8.06 -16.73
N ILE A 17 3.16 8.88 -16.16
CA ILE A 17 2.79 9.82 -15.10
C ILE A 17 1.78 10.83 -15.66
N HIS A 18 0.72 11.07 -14.91
CA HIS A 18 -0.30 12.07 -15.24
C HIS A 18 -0.32 13.19 -14.21
N LEU A 19 -1.08 14.26 -14.51
CA LEU A 19 -1.10 15.47 -13.68
C LEU A 19 -1.44 15.22 -12.22
N GLY A 20 -2.34 14.28 -11.93
CA GLY A 20 -2.67 13.90 -10.55
C GLY A 20 -1.48 13.33 -9.77
N ASN A 21 -0.64 12.52 -10.44
CA ASN A 21 0.60 12.01 -9.84
C ASN A 21 1.58 13.16 -9.56
N VAL A 22 1.78 14.07 -10.53
CA VAL A 22 2.67 15.23 -10.40
C VAL A 22 2.24 16.10 -9.22
N LEU A 23 0.93 16.38 -9.09
CA LEU A 23 0.39 17.16 -7.98
C LEU A 23 0.67 16.45 -6.63
N SER A 24 0.46 15.14 -6.56
CA SER A 24 0.73 14.36 -5.36
C SER A 24 2.21 14.41 -4.97
N PHE A 25 3.11 14.28 -5.95
CA PHE A 25 4.55 14.37 -5.73
C PHE A 25 4.99 15.74 -5.25
N ALA A 26 4.45 16.81 -5.88
CA ALA A 26 4.75 18.18 -5.50
C ALA A 26 4.29 18.50 -4.07
N VAL A 27 3.10 18.04 -3.68
CA VAL A 27 2.60 18.19 -2.31
C VAL A 27 3.45 17.44 -1.31
N THR A 28 3.84 16.21 -1.64
CA THR A 28 4.74 15.41 -0.80
C THR A 28 6.07 16.15 -0.58
N ALA A 29 6.66 16.69 -1.65
CA ALA A 29 7.90 17.45 -1.57
C ALA A 29 7.75 18.73 -0.74
N ALA A 30 6.65 19.46 -0.91
CA ALA A 30 6.37 20.68 -0.14
C ALA A 30 6.22 20.37 1.36
N LEU A 31 5.46 19.35 1.72
CA LEU A 31 5.29 18.92 3.12
C LEU A 31 6.60 18.42 3.74
N ALA A 32 7.39 17.68 2.96
CA ALA A 32 8.72 17.24 3.40
C ALA A 32 9.63 18.44 3.71
N GLY A 33 9.63 19.47 2.85
CA GLY A 33 10.38 20.70 3.07
C GLY A 33 9.92 21.45 4.33
N GLN A 34 8.62 21.55 4.57
CA GLN A 34 8.04 22.21 5.75
C GLN A 34 8.35 21.47 7.07
N THR A 35 8.43 20.15 7.01
CA THR A 35 8.60 19.30 8.18
C THR A 35 10.05 18.82 8.37
N ASN A 36 10.93 19.16 7.44
CA ASN A 36 12.31 18.68 7.36
C ASN A 36 12.42 17.13 7.27
N ALA A 37 11.42 16.49 6.69
CA ALA A 37 11.40 15.06 6.45
C ALA A 37 12.21 14.69 5.20
N LYS A 38 12.88 13.56 5.20
CA LYS A 38 13.50 12.99 4.00
C LYS A 38 12.42 12.44 3.08
N ILE A 39 12.67 12.47 1.78
CA ILE A 39 11.82 11.88 0.76
C ILE A 39 12.47 10.59 0.26
N LEU A 40 11.74 9.49 0.35
CA LEU A 40 12.07 8.22 -0.31
C LEU A 40 11.34 8.14 -1.66
N LEU A 41 12.05 7.80 -2.71
CA LEU A 41 11.43 7.31 -3.95
C LEU A 41 11.28 5.80 -3.86
N ARG A 42 10.03 5.32 -3.88
CA ARG A 42 9.69 3.89 -3.89
C ARG A 42 8.87 3.58 -5.14
N ILE A 43 9.32 2.63 -5.94
CA ILE A 43 8.62 2.22 -7.15
C ILE A 43 7.87 0.92 -6.84
N ASP A 44 6.54 0.97 -6.88
CA ASP A 44 5.65 -0.13 -6.53
C ASP A 44 5.37 -0.97 -7.79
N ASP A 45 6.17 -2.02 -8.01
CA ASP A 45 6.28 -2.73 -9.28
C ASP A 45 5.79 -4.19 -9.25
N LEU A 46 5.02 -4.62 -8.25
CA LEU A 46 4.57 -6.02 -8.16
C LEU A 46 3.40 -6.37 -9.08
N ASP A 47 2.76 -5.41 -9.72
CA ASP A 47 1.83 -5.69 -10.84
C ASP A 47 2.63 -5.94 -12.13
N ARG A 48 3.35 -7.07 -12.15
CA ARG A 48 4.38 -7.38 -13.14
C ARG A 48 3.90 -7.37 -14.59
N GLU A 49 2.64 -7.70 -14.83
CA GLU A 49 2.05 -7.70 -16.16
C GLU A 49 1.95 -6.30 -16.78
N ARG A 50 1.82 -5.27 -15.93
CA ARG A 50 1.66 -3.88 -16.37
C ARG A 50 2.95 -3.08 -16.31
N VAL A 51 3.95 -3.55 -15.56
CA VAL A 51 5.22 -2.84 -15.41
C VAL A 51 6.01 -2.86 -16.72
N GLN A 52 6.38 -1.67 -17.19
CA GLN A 52 7.24 -1.49 -18.37
C GLN A 52 8.36 -0.52 -18.04
N GLU A 53 9.57 -0.80 -18.57
CA GLU A 53 10.74 0.04 -18.33
C GLU A 53 10.53 1.50 -18.72
N LYS A 54 9.82 1.76 -19.82
CA LYS A 54 9.49 3.13 -20.25
C LYS A 54 8.68 3.91 -19.21
N TYR A 55 7.84 3.23 -18.42
CA TYR A 55 7.07 3.87 -17.34
C TYR A 55 7.95 4.14 -16.11
N VAL A 56 8.93 3.28 -15.86
CA VAL A 56 9.92 3.54 -14.82
C VAL A 56 10.79 4.73 -15.20
N GLN A 57 11.26 4.80 -16.45
CA GLN A 57 12.03 5.94 -16.93
C GLN A 57 11.23 7.24 -16.86
N ASP A 58 9.94 7.21 -17.22
CA ASP A 58 9.05 8.36 -17.15
C ASP A 58 8.90 8.93 -15.72
N ILE A 59 8.98 8.07 -14.70
CA ILE A 59 9.00 8.52 -13.30
C ILE A 59 10.23 9.40 -13.05
N PHE A 60 11.43 8.94 -13.44
CA PHE A 60 12.67 9.71 -13.26
C PHE A 60 12.64 10.99 -14.07
N ASP A 61 12.26 10.90 -15.35
CA ASP A 61 12.16 12.07 -16.24
C ASP A 61 11.20 13.12 -15.69
N THR A 62 10.06 12.70 -15.12
CA THR A 62 9.08 13.60 -14.52
C THR A 62 9.63 14.28 -13.26
N LEU A 63 10.27 13.52 -12.37
CA LEU A 63 10.85 14.07 -11.15
C LEU A 63 11.97 15.07 -11.47
N ASP A 64 12.82 14.77 -12.44
CA ASP A 64 13.88 15.66 -12.90
C ASP A 64 13.32 16.92 -13.58
N PHE A 65 12.34 16.76 -14.47
CA PHE A 65 11.68 17.89 -15.14
C PHE A 65 11.00 18.87 -14.15
N MET A 66 10.39 18.29 -13.10
CA MET A 66 9.72 19.08 -12.05
C MET A 66 10.68 19.57 -10.97
N GLU A 67 11.97 19.24 -11.06
CA GLU A 67 12.98 19.58 -10.05
C GLU A 67 12.56 19.11 -8.64
N LEU A 68 11.84 17.98 -8.55
CA LEU A 68 11.40 17.43 -7.27
C LEU A 68 12.52 16.60 -6.64
N PRO A 69 12.95 16.93 -5.42
CA PRO A 69 14.03 16.22 -4.76
C PRO A 69 13.55 14.89 -4.18
N TRP A 70 14.44 13.91 -4.15
CA TRP A 70 14.34 12.75 -3.26
C TRP A 70 15.71 12.43 -2.65
N HIS A 71 15.72 11.92 -1.44
CA HIS A 71 16.93 11.73 -0.64
C HIS A 71 17.37 10.27 -0.59
N GLU A 72 16.41 9.35 -0.67
CA GLU A 72 16.61 7.91 -0.62
C GLU A 72 15.87 7.24 -1.79
N GLY A 73 16.30 6.04 -2.16
CA GLY A 73 15.76 5.31 -3.30
C GLY A 73 16.64 5.38 -4.55
N PRO A 74 16.19 4.77 -5.64
CA PRO A 74 16.99 4.66 -6.86
C PRO A 74 17.19 6.04 -7.53
N ARG A 75 18.34 6.21 -8.18
CA ARG A 75 18.66 7.41 -8.96
C ARG A 75 18.35 7.27 -10.44
N ASP A 76 18.28 6.03 -10.91
CA ASP A 76 17.97 5.69 -12.31
C ASP A 76 17.33 4.30 -12.41
N VAL A 77 16.95 3.93 -13.63
CA VAL A 77 16.35 2.63 -13.95
C VAL A 77 17.26 1.46 -13.59
N ASN A 78 18.58 1.61 -13.77
CA ASN A 78 19.53 0.56 -13.48
C ASN A 78 19.61 0.28 -11.98
N GLU A 79 19.75 1.31 -11.17
CA GLU A 79 19.77 1.20 -9.71
C GLU A 79 18.43 0.64 -9.17
N TYR A 80 17.31 1.09 -9.75
CA TYR A 80 15.99 0.52 -9.45
C TYR A 80 15.97 -1.00 -9.67
N LYS A 81 16.42 -1.47 -10.82
CA LYS A 81 16.42 -2.91 -11.16
C LYS A 81 17.31 -3.72 -10.21
N ILE A 82 18.49 -3.21 -9.90
CA ILE A 82 19.49 -3.96 -9.12
C ILE A 82 19.11 -4.03 -7.64
N SER A 83 18.53 -2.96 -7.07
CA SER A 83 18.44 -2.85 -5.60
C SER A 83 17.08 -2.46 -5.07
N TYR A 84 16.22 -1.81 -5.85
CA TYR A 84 15.02 -1.16 -5.30
C TYR A 84 13.68 -1.72 -5.80
N SER A 85 13.65 -2.59 -6.80
CA SER A 85 12.42 -3.30 -7.17
C SER A 85 11.83 -4.01 -5.95
N GLN A 86 10.51 -3.98 -5.81
CA GLN A 86 9.83 -4.73 -4.75
C GLN A 86 10.12 -6.24 -4.82
N THR A 87 10.53 -6.75 -5.98
CA THR A 87 10.91 -8.16 -6.13
C THR A 87 12.09 -8.57 -5.22
N HIS A 88 12.94 -7.63 -4.84
CA HIS A 88 14.03 -7.87 -3.89
C HIS A 88 13.54 -8.02 -2.43
N ARG A 89 12.30 -7.64 -2.13
CA ARG A 89 11.69 -7.75 -0.80
C ARG A 89 10.64 -8.85 -0.69
N MET A 90 10.54 -9.73 -1.68
CA MET A 90 9.55 -10.82 -1.70
C MET A 90 9.62 -11.73 -0.47
N ALA A 91 10.81 -11.98 0.07
CA ALA A 91 10.96 -12.79 1.29
C ALA A 91 10.20 -12.17 2.48
N MET A 92 10.34 -10.87 2.67
CA MET A 92 9.64 -10.12 3.74
C MET A 92 8.11 -10.20 3.58
N TYR A 93 7.60 -10.04 2.37
CA TYR A 93 6.16 -10.14 2.12
C TYR A 93 5.62 -11.56 2.36
N ARG A 94 6.37 -12.57 1.92
CA ARG A 94 6.00 -14.00 2.13
C ARG A 94 6.00 -14.37 3.60
N GLU A 95 6.97 -13.88 4.37
CA GLU A 95 7.02 -14.10 5.81
C GLU A 95 5.75 -13.57 6.51
N ALA A 96 5.32 -12.36 6.18
CA ALA A 96 4.07 -11.79 6.71
C ALA A 96 2.84 -12.62 6.30
N LEU A 97 2.77 -13.09 5.05
CA LEU A 97 1.69 -13.98 4.60
C LEU A 97 1.69 -15.31 5.36
N GLN A 98 2.86 -15.89 5.62
CA GLN A 98 2.99 -17.12 6.41
C GLN A 98 2.55 -16.91 7.86
N GLN A 99 2.88 -15.77 8.46
CA GLN A 99 2.40 -15.40 9.79
C GLN A 99 0.87 -15.35 9.81
N LEU A 100 0.24 -14.63 8.89
CA LEU A 100 -1.22 -14.53 8.79
C LEU A 100 -1.88 -15.91 8.62
N ALA A 101 -1.28 -16.79 7.81
CA ALA A 101 -1.77 -18.15 7.62
C ALA A 101 -1.64 -19.01 8.89
N ALA A 102 -0.50 -18.93 9.57
CA ALA A 102 -0.24 -19.70 10.79
C ALA A 102 -1.15 -19.29 11.96
N GLU A 103 -1.49 -18.01 12.04
CA GLU A 103 -2.39 -17.47 13.07
C GLU A 103 -3.88 -17.64 12.71
N GLY A 104 -4.19 -18.14 11.50
CA GLY A 104 -5.57 -18.34 11.05
C GLY A 104 -6.28 -17.05 10.65
N ASP A 105 -5.54 -15.98 10.37
CA ASP A 105 -6.07 -14.66 10.06
C ASP A 105 -6.50 -14.51 8.60
N VAL A 106 -6.30 -15.51 7.76
CA VAL A 106 -6.67 -15.50 6.36
C VAL A 106 -7.55 -16.69 5.97
N PHE A 107 -8.29 -16.53 4.89
CA PHE A 107 -9.04 -17.61 4.24
C PHE A 107 -8.89 -17.52 2.72
N ALA A 108 -9.05 -18.67 2.05
CA ALA A 108 -8.97 -18.75 0.59
C ALA A 108 -10.31 -18.35 -0.06
N CYS A 109 -10.23 -17.59 -1.15
CA CYS A 109 -11.37 -17.12 -1.93
C CYS A 109 -11.14 -17.35 -3.41
N ASP A 110 -12.03 -18.09 -4.05
CA ASP A 110 -12.03 -18.41 -5.48
C ASP A 110 -12.92 -17.48 -6.34
N CYS A 111 -13.61 -16.52 -5.72
CA CYS A 111 -14.53 -15.61 -6.41
C CYS A 111 -13.89 -14.92 -7.61
N SER A 112 -14.63 -14.88 -8.73
CA SER A 112 -14.26 -14.12 -9.92
C SER A 112 -14.57 -12.63 -9.76
N ARG A 113 -13.98 -11.78 -10.62
CA ARG A 113 -14.32 -10.35 -10.68
C ARG A 113 -15.80 -10.15 -11.04
N SER A 114 -16.36 -10.99 -11.92
CA SER A 114 -17.77 -10.93 -12.30
C SER A 114 -18.70 -11.22 -11.12
N THR A 115 -18.35 -12.21 -10.28
CA THR A 115 -19.08 -12.52 -9.05
C THR A 115 -19.07 -11.34 -8.07
N LEU A 116 -17.92 -10.71 -7.91
CA LEU A 116 -17.76 -9.55 -7.01
C LEU A 116 -18.52 -8.32 -7.53
N ASN A 117 -18.49 -8.07 -8.84
CA ASN A 117 -19.20 -6.95 -9.46
C ASN A 117 -20.71 -7.13 -9.38
N ALA A 118 -21.24 -8.35 -9.57
CA ALA A 118 -22.66 -8.66 -9.40
C ALA A 118 -23.14 -8.42 -7.96
N ALA A 119 -22.24 -8.55 -6.97
CA ALA A 119 -22.48 -8.26 -5.56
C ALA A 119 -22.30 -6.78 -5.17
N GLY A 120 -22.24 -5.85 -6.15
CA GLY A 120 -22.06 -4.43 -5.90
C GLY A 120 -20.66 -4.04 -5.44
N GLN A 121 -19.63 -4.77 -5.87
CA GLN A 121 -18.21 -4.64 -5.50
C GLN A 121 -17.91 -4.93 -4.01
N ASN A 122 -18.91 -5.16 -3.18
CA ASN A 122 -18.71 -5.57 -1.80
C ASN A 122 -18.54 -7.09 -1.73
N TYR A 123 -17.51 -7.54 -1.06
CA TYR A 123 -17.34 -8.96 -0.77
C TYR A 123 -18.43 -9.41 0.24
N GLN A 124 -19.26 -10.36 -0.17
CA GLN A 124 -20.42 -10.84 0.61
C GLN A 124 -20.12 -12.11 1.42
N ASP A 125 -18.91 -12.27 1.91
CA ASP A 125 -18.47 -13.39 2.76
C ASP A 125 -18.67 -14.79 2.14
N ALA A 126 -18.89 -14.88 0.82
CA ALA A 126 -19.24 -16.11 0.12
C ALA A 126 -18.24 -17.26 0.32
N CYS A 127 -16.95 -16.92 0.48
CA CYS A 127 -15.91 -17.93 0.67
C CYS A 127 -15.46 -18.09 2.12
N LEU A 128 -15.93 -17.24 3.05
CA LEU A 128 -15.47 -17.21 4.44
C LEU A 128 -15.62 -18.56 5.14
N HIS A 129 -16.67 -19.29 4.81
CA HIS A 129 -17.03 -20.58 5.43
C HIS A 129 -16.88 -21.78 4.50
N LYS A 130 -16.34 -21.60 3.28
CA LYS A 130 -16.17 -22.71 2.33
C LYS A 130 -15.08 -23.69 2.74
N GLY A 131 -14.13 -23.28 3.59
CA GLY A 131 -13.02 -24.15 3.99
C GLY A 131 -12.05 -24.49 2.86
N LEU A 132 -11.93 -23.63 1.84
CA LEU A 132 -10.98 -23.85 0.74
C LEU A 132 -9.55 -23.85 1.28
N PRO A 133 -8.67 -24.78 0.81
CA PRO A 133 -7.27 -24.81 1.21
C PRO A 133 -6.55 -23.52 0.76
N LEU A 134 -5.68 -22.98 1.60
CA LEU A 134 -4.87 -21.80 1.26
C LEU A 134 -3.89 -22.05 0.10
N ASP A 135 -3.45 -23.29 -0.07
CA ASP A 135 -2.56 -23.74 -1.14
C ASP A 135 -3.28 -24.14 -2.43
N ALA A 136 -4.61 -24.04 -2.45
CA ALA A 136 -5.38 -24.30 -3.68
C ALA A 136 -4.96 -23.34 -4.80
N THR A 137 -4.98 -23.85 -6.03
CA THR A 137 -4.65 -23.06 -7.23
C THR A 137 -5.75 -22.01 -7.50
N GLY A 138 -5.36 -20.80 -7.88
CA GLY A 138 -6.28 -19.77 -8.32
C GLY A 138 -7.14 -19.14 -7.22
N VAL A 139 -6.69 -19.19 -5.97
CA VAL A 139 -7.35 -18.53 -4.85
C VAL A 139 -6.64 -17.26 -4.42
N ASN A 140 -7.41 -16.24 -4.06
CA ASN A 140 -6.91 -15.12 -3.28
C ASN A 140 -6.88 -15.49 -1.79
N TRP A 141 -5.97 -14.91 -1.04
CA TRP A 141 -6.07 -14.90 0.42
C TRP A 141 -6.69 -13.59 0.87
N ARG A 142 -7.75 -13.69 1.65
CA ARG A 142 -8.45 -12.57 2.25
C ARG A 142 -8.28 -12.57 3.76
N LEU A 143 -8.19 -11.36 4.34
CA LEU A 143 -8.15 -11.22 5.78
C LEU A 143 -9.48 -11.72 6.38
N ARG A 144 -9.41 -12.60 7.39
CA ARG A 144 -10.58 -13.28 7.96
C ARG A 144 -11.39 -12.35 8.85
N ASN A 145 -10.72 -11.67 9.76
CA ASN A 145 -11.37 -10.83 10.76
C ASN A 145 -11.60 -9.42 10.19
N VAL A 146 -12.58 -8.74 10.79
CA VAL A 146 -12.85 -7.32 10.58
C VAL A 146 -12.68 -6.59 11.91
N PRO A 147 -12.33 -5.28 11.91
CA PRO A 147 -12.19 -4.53 13.15
C PRO A 147 -13.49 -4.54 13.93
N ALA A 148 -13.43 -4.82 15.24
CA ALA A 148 -14.57 -4.72 16.13
C ALA A 148 -14.94 -3.26 16.48
N ASN A 149 -13.96 -2.35 16.34
CA ASN A 149 -14.09 -0.94 16.69
C ASN A 149 -13.50 -0.06 15.57
N ALA A 150 -13.86 1.22 15.60
CA ALA A 150 -13.29 2.23 14.74
C ALA A 150 -11.75 2.30 14.86
N LEU A 151 -11.09 2.49 13.73
CA LEU A 151 -9.65 2.64 13.64
C LEU A 151 -9.23 4.06 14.00
N THR A 152 -8.15 4.20 14.72
CA THR A 152 -7.57 5.50 15.03
C THR A 152 -6.59 5.91 13.92
N VAL A 153 -6.80 7.09 13.34
CA VAL A 153 -5.99 7.64 12.26
C VAL A 153 -5.43 8.99 12.68
N ASN A 154 -4.11 9.13 12.66
CA ASN A 154 -3.45 10.43 12.84
C ASN A 154 -3.46 11.17 11.50
N THR A 155 -4.12 12.31 11.43
CA THR A 155 -4.15 13.14 10.23
C THR A 155 -3.36 14.43 10.44
N LEU A 156 -2.68 14.89 9.38
CA LEU A 156 -1.84 16.10 9.47
C LEU A 156 -2.67 17.37 9.73
N THR A 157 -3.85 17.45 9.14
CA THR A 157 -4.68 18.67 9.15
C THR A 157 -5.78 18.66 10.18
N ASN A 158 -6.34 17.48 10.49
CA ASN A 158 -7.53 17.35 11.34
C ASN A 158 -7.27 16.62 12.67
N GLY A 159 -5.99 16.37 12.99
CA GLY A 159 -5.62 15.66 14.21
C GLY A 159 -6.02 14.18 14.18
N VAL A 160 -6.37 13.64 15.34
CA VAL A 160 -6.74 12.22 15.49
C VAL A 160 -8.21 12.01 15.17
N ALA A 161 -8.49 11.09 14.25
CA ALA A 161 -9.85 10.67 13.88
C ALA A 161 -10.09 9.20 14.23
N LYS A 162 -11.35 8.85 14.51
CA LYS A 162 -11.80 7.46 14.65
C LYS A 162 -12.76 7.14 13.53
N ILE A 163 -12.41 6.16 12.71
CA ILE A 163 -13.10 5.86 11.46
C ILE A 163 -13.31 4.34 11.34
N ASP A 164 -14.51 3.94 10.99
CA ASP A 164 -14.82 2.53 10.73
C ASP A 164 -14.19 2.08 9.39
N LEU A 165 -13.78 0.83 9.33
CA LEU A 165 -13.32 0.23 8.07
C LEU A 165 -14.49 0.20 7.08
N PRO A 166 -14.34 0.78 5.87
CA PRO A 166 -15.42 0.78 4.88
C PRO A 166 -15.83 -0.63 4.46
N GLY A 167 -17.10 -0.81 4.13
CA GLY A 167 -17.64 -2.12 3.72
C GLY A 167 -16.93 -2.74 2.51
N ASN A 168 -16.45 -1.92 1.58
CA ASN A 168 -15.67 -2.38 0.42
C ASN A 168 -14.25 -2.87 0.78
N MET A 169 -13.77 -2.59 1.99
CA MET A 169 -12.51 -3.11 2.54
C MET A 169 -12.71 -4.30 3.49
N ARG A 170 -13.95 -4.73 3.70
CA ARG A 170 -14.20 -5.93 4.48
C ARG A 170 -13.56 -7.15 3.80
N HIS A 171 -12.79 -7.93 4.56
CA HIS A 171 -12.05 -9.09 4.06
C HIS A 171 -11.19 -8.79 2.82
N PHE A 172 -10.44 -7.70 2.85
CA PHE A 172 -9.59 -7.32 1.72
C PHE A 172 -8.52 -8.36 1.40
N VAL A 173 -8.07 -8.37 0.15
CA VAL A 173 -7.07 -9.32 -0.35
C VAL A 173 -5.68 -8.95 0.17
N VAL A 174 -4.97 -9.93 0.71
CA VAL A 174 -3.55 -9.81 1.12
C VAL A 174 -2.60 -10.58 0.20
N ARG A 175 -3.09 -11.64 -0.48
CA ARG A 175 -2.37 -12.40 -1.51
C ARG A 175 -3.28 -12.62 -2.71
N LYS A 176 -2.76 -12.33 -3.90
CA LYS A 176 -3.51 -12.49 -5.16
C LYS A 176 -3.49 -13.95 -5.64
N LYS A 177 -4.41 -14.29 -6.58
CA LYS A 177 -4.52 -15.63 -7.21
C LYS A 177 -3.23 -16.10 -7.87
N ASP A 178 -2.42 -15.18 -8.38
CA ASP A 178 -1.11 -15.47 -8.99
C ASP A 178 0.00 -15.77 -7.97
N GLY A 179 -0.31 -15.72 -6.68
CA GLY A 179 0.63 -15.95 -5.61
C GLY A 179 1.42 -14.73 -5.14
N PHE A 180 1.28 -13.58 -5.83
CA PHE A 180 1.93 -12.36 -5.41
C PHE A 180 1.20 -11.70 -4.24
N PRO A 181 1.94 -11.05 -3.33
CA PRO A 181 1.33 -10.25 -2.27
C PRO A 181 0.53 -9.10 -2.87
N ALA A 182 -0.59 -8.74 -2.22
CA ALA A 182 -1.43 -7.66 -2.66
C ALA A 182 -0.94 -6.29 -2.16
N TYR A 183 -1.39 -5.22 -2.80
CA TYR A 183 -0.98 -3.84 -2.52
C TYR A 183 -1.11 -3.44 -1.05
N GLN A 184 -2.20 -3.81 -0.38
CA GLN A 184 -2.40 -3.42 1.02
C GLN A 184 -1.28 -3.95 1.93
N LEU A 185 -0.81 -5.18 1.67
CA LEU A 185 0.28 -5.77 2.43
C LEU A 185 1.63 -5.16 2.04
N THR A 186 1.93 -5.06 0.75
CA THR A 186 3.24 -4.61 0.30
C THR A 186 3.51 -3.15 0.62
N SER A 187 2.52 -2.27 0.46
CA SER A 187 2.65 -0.87 0.79
C SER A 187 2.85 -0.65 2.30
N LEU A 188 2.11 -1.38 3.13
CA LEU A 188 2.31 -1.35 4.59
C LEU A 188 3.72 -1.78 4.97
N LEU A 189 4.16 -2.94 4.50
CA LEU A 189 5.46 -3.50 4.88
C LEU A 189 6.63 -2.66 4.35
N ASP A 190 6.49 -2.08 3.16
CA ASP A 190 7.50 -1.17 2.62
C ASP A 190 7.58 0.14 3.44
N ASP A 191 6.44 0.73 3.82
CA ASP A 191 6.45 1.91 4.67
C ASP A 191 7.11 1.63 6.03
N ILE A 192 6.90 0.45 6.61
CA ILE A 192 7.57 0.01 7.84
C ILE A 192 9.06 -0.21 7.60
N TYR A 193 9.42 -0.96 6.56
CA TYR A 193 10.81 -1.31 6.23
C TYR A 193 11.68 -0.08 6.02
N PHE A 194 11.16 0.93 5.33
CA PHE A 194 11.88 2.17 5.07
C PHE A 194 11.74 3.23 6.17
N GLY A 195 10.92 3.00 7.18
CA GLY A 195 10.74 3.93 8.30
C GLY A 195 9.95 5.18 7.94
N THR A 196 9.00 5.07 7.02
CA THR A 196 8.09 6.17 6.65
C THR A 196 7.11 6.46 7.80
N ASN A 197 7.02 7.71 8.23
CA ASN A 197 6.09 8.14 9.27
C ASN A 197 5.19 9.34 8.88
N LEU A 198 5.32 9.82 7.65
CA LEU A 198 4.41 10.77 7.02
C LEU A 198 4.00 10.23 5.65
N VAL A 199 2.72 9.97 5.46
CA VAL A 199 2.17 9.40 4.21
C VAL A 199 1.23 10.39 3.56
N VAL A 200 1.55 10.80 2.32
CA VAL A 200 0.73 11.70 1.50
C VAL A 200 0.09 10.89 0.38
N ARG A 201 -1.23 10.95 0.27
CA ARG A 201 -2.03 10.18 -0.69
C ARG A 201 -3.19 10.98 -1.25
N GLY A 202 -3.75 10.54 -2.38
CA GLY A 202 -5.07 10.96 -2.84
C GLY A 202 -6.20 10.44 -1.94
N ASP A 203 -7.34 11.12 -1.94
CA ASP A 203 -8.52 10.72 -1.15
C ASP A 203 -9.07 9.36 -1.56
N ASP A 204 -8.86 8.95 -2.80
CA ASP A 204 -9.22 7.63 -3.32
C ASP A 204 -8.52 6.47 -2.59
N LEU A 205 -7.37 6.73 -1.97
CA LEU A 205 -6.63 5.76 -1.16
C LEU A 205 -6.97 5.80 0.35
N TRP A 206 -7.98 6.57 0.74
CA TRP A 206 -8.43 6.59 2.13
C TRP A 206 -8.83 5.19 2.65
N PRO A 207 -9.61 4.39 1.90
CA PRO A 207 -9.90 3.02 2.31
C PRO A 207 -8.64 2.16 2.48
N SER A 208 -7.62 2.35 1.64
CA SER A 208 -6.35 1.63 1.76
C SER A 208 -5.58 2.00 3.03
N THR A 209 -5.61 3.27 3.43
CA THR A 209 -5.01 3.71 4.70
C THR A 209 -5.64 2.99 5.88
N LEU A 210 -6.97 2.90 5.92
CA LEU A 210 -7.70 2.20 6.98
C LEU A 210 -7.41 0.70 6.99
N ALA A 211 -7.40 0.07 5.82
CA ALA A 211 -7.04 -1.34 5.67
C ALA A 211 -5.61 -1.64 6.17
N GLN A 212 -4.65 -0.78 5.83
CA GLN A 212 -3.26 -0.93 6.25
C GLN A 212 -3.07 -0.72 7.76
N LEU A 213 -3.76 0.24 8.38
CA LEU A 213 -3.76 0.40 9.83
C LEU A 213 -4.31 -0.84 10.54
N TYR A 214 -5.39 -1.41 10.02
CA TYR A 214 -5.93 -2.65 10.58
C TYR A 214 -4.97 -3.83 10.40
N LEU A 215 -4.39 -4.00 9.21
CA LEU A 215 -3.41 -5.05 8.93
C LEU A 215 -2.17 -4.91 9.81
N ALA A 216 -1.70 -3.69 10.06
CA ALA A 216 -0.59 -3.43 10.96
C ALA A 216 -0.89 -3.91 12.39
N THR A 217 -2.13 -3.73 12.87
CA THR A 217 -2.58 -4.25 14.17
C THR A 217 -2.53 -5.78 14.21
N ILE A 218 -3.04 -6.45 13.17
CA ILE A 218 -3.04 -7.92 13.07
C ILE A 218 -1.61 -8.47 13.02
N LEU A 219 -0.71 -7.81 12.30
CA LEU A 219 0.70 -8.21 12.19
C LEU A 219 1.59 -7.75 13.37
N ASN A 220 1.01 -7.11 14.39
CA ASN A 220 1.74 -6.55 15.55
C ASN A 220 2.78 -5.47 15.20
N HIS A 221 2.59 -4.76 14.10
CA HIS A 221 3.42 -3.61 13.71
C HIS A 221 2.86 -2.31 14.31
N THR A 222 2.86 -2.22 15.63
CA THR A 222 2.24 -1.10 16.37
C THR A 222 2.87 0.26 16.09
N GLY A 223 4.16 0.29 15.73
CA GLY A 223 4.85 1.53 15.34
C GLY A 223 4.24 2.21 14.11
N PHE A 224 3.65 1.44 13.19
CA PHE A 224 2.95 2.00 12.03
C PHE A 224 1.70 2.81 12.41
N LEU A 225 1.07 2.49 13.53
CA LEU A 225 -0.12 3.20 14.02
C LEU A 225 0.17 4.66 14.41
N GLU A 226 1.45 5.00 14.64
CA GLU A 226 1.92 6.37 14.91
C GLU A 226 2.11 7.20 13.62
N THR A 227 2.00 6.58 12.45
CA THR A 227 2.14 7.26 11.16
C THR A 227 1.07 8.33 11.01
N THR A 228 1.47 9.51 10.52
CA THR A 228 0.56 10.61 10.18
C THR A 228 0.25 10.57 8.69
N PHE A 229 -1.03 10.73 8.36
CA PHE A 229 -1.54 10.69 7.00
C PHE A 229 -2.02 12.07 6.56
N HIS A 230 -1.77 12.40 5.29
CA HIS A 230 -2.32 13.56 4.62
C HIS A 230 -3.00 13.12 3.33
N HIS A 231 -4.32 13.16 3.32
CA HIS A 231 -5.14 12.84 2.16
C HIS A 231 -5.62 14.11 1.48
N ARG A 232 -5.65 14.09 0.15
CA ARG A 232 -6.06 15.22 -0.68
C ARG A 232 -6.91 14.78 -1.84
N ARG A 233 -7.87 15.64 -2.20
CA ARG A 233 -8.52 15.56 -3.51
C ARG A 233 -7.50 15.92 -4.59
N LEU A 234 -7.27 15.01 -5.51
CA LEU A 234 -6.36 15.18 -6.66
C LEU A 234 -7.15 15.48 -7.91
#